data_46a67a50fa02ff2112f10f0a7794ba50
#
_entry.id   46a67a50fa02ff2112f10f0a7794ba50
#
_cell.length_a   1.000
_cell.length_b   1.000
_cell.length_c   1.000
_cell.angle_alpha   90.00
_cell.angle_beta   90.00
_cell.angle_gamma   90.00
#
_symmetry.space_group_name_H-M   'P 1'
#
loop_
_entity.id
_entity.type
_entity.pdbx_description
1 polymer ?
#
loop_
_entity_poly.entity_id
_entity_poly.type
_entity_poly.pdbx_seq_one_letter_code
_entity_poly.pdbx_strand_id
1 'polypeptide(L)'
;MQEISENAWYAIKVKYKSEKIVLQQLDKKGVISYAPMRNYTKRYQRKIVHHTVPILPCYLFVQIPAQDYVKVLETEYVYNFVKTGPQLRPVQDREIEILRRIEGIEEDLILTEVEYGLGQSVKVSNGPLFGMKGIISQIKQQKQFIFRLIL
;
A
#
# COMPACT_ATOMS: atom_id res chain seq x y z
N MET A 1 3.57 34.58 9.01
CA MET A 1 4.28 33.76 8.02
C MET A 1 3.44 32.53 7.74
N GLN A 2 2.85 32.47 6.56
CA GLN A 2 2.12 31.25 6.17
C GLN A 2 3.17 30.17 5.91
N GLU A 3 3.14 29.12 6.70
CA GLU A 3 3.87 27.91 6.34
C GLU A 3 3.36 27.47 4.98
N ILE A 4 4.24 27.41 4.01
CA ILE A 4 3.94 26.80 2.74
C ILE A 4 3.66 25.33 3.07
N SER A 5 2.40 24.96 3.00
CA SER A 5 1.97 23.59 3.23
C SER A 5 2.59 22.72 2.14
N GLU A 6 3.65 22.03 2.47
CA GLU A 6 4.26 21.07 1.55
C GLU A 6 3.28 19.92 1.28
N ASN A 7 3.27 19.46 0.02
CA ASN A 7 2.54 18.27 -0.32
C ASN A 7 3.10 17.06 0.43
N ALA A 8 2.27 16.41 1.19
CA ALA A 8 2.65 15.20 1.91
C ALA A 8 1.70 14.05 1.53
N TRP A 9 2.20 12.84 1.62
CA TRP A 9 1.40 11.65 1.43
C TRP A 9 0.59 11.31 2.68
N TYR A 10 -0.67 10.96 2.49
CA TYR A 10 -1.56 10.48 3.54
C TYR A 10 -2.30 9.25 3.07
N ALA A 11 -2.55 8.33 3.98
CA ALA A 11 -3.39 7.17 3.70
C ALA A 11 -4.85 7.51 3.92
N ILE A 12 -5.71 7.06 3.03
CA ILE A 12 -7.17 7.17 3.14
C ILE A 12 -7.82 5.81 3.08
N LYS A 13 -8.92 5.67 3.79
CA LYS A 13 -9.76 4.48 3.75
C LYS A 13 -10.92 4.70 2.81
N VAL A 14 -11.15 3.74 1.92
CA VAL A 14 -12.22 3.80 0.91
C VAL A 14 -13.08 2.54 0.97
N LYS A 15 -14.24 2.62 0.32
CA LYS A 15 -15.14 1.47 0.22
C LYS A 15 -14.48 0.31 -0.51
N TYR A 16 -14.71 -0.89 -0.02
CA TYR A 16 -14.22 -2.13 -0.63
C TYR A 16 -14.62 -2.23 -2.12
N LYS A 17 -13.69 -2.60 -2.96
CA LYS A 17 -13.81 -2.68 -4.42
C LYS A 17 -14.06 -1.35 -5.14
N SER A 18 -13.92 -0.22 -4.46
CA SER A 18 -14.11 1.11 -5.06
C SER A 18 -12.79 1.86 -5.26
N GLU A 19 -11.66 1.22 -5.05
CA GLU A 19 -10.34 1.85 -5.12
C GLU A 19 -10.08 2.50 -6.48
N LYS A 20 -10.36 1.79 -7.56
CA LYS A 20 -10.14 2.30 -8.93
C LYS A 20 -11.05 3.48 -9.26
N ILE A 21 -12.29 3.44 -8.80
CA ILE A 21 -13.26 4.52 -8.99
C ILE A 21 -12.79 5.78 -8.25
N VAL A 22 -12.34 5.61 -7.01
CA VAL A 22 -11.83 6.72 -6.21
C VAL A 22 -10.58 7.34 -6.83
N LEU A 23 -9.67 6.52 -7.33
CA LEU A 23 -8.48 7.01 -8.05
C LEU A 23 -8.86 7.89 -9.24
N GLN A 24 -9.85 7.48 -10.04
CA GLN A 24 -10.33 8.24 -11.17
C GLN A 24 -10.96 9.56 -10.75
N GLN A 25 -11.76 9.56 -9.69
CA GLN A 25 -12.40 10.76 -9.18
C GLN A 25 -11.40 11.77 -8.60
N LEU A 26 -10.40 11.26 -7.88
CA LEU A 26 -9.33 12.11 -7.35
C LEU A 26 -8.50 12.72 -8.47
N ASP A 27 -8.20 11.95 -9.51
CA ASP A 27 -7.49 12.45 -10.69
C ASP A 27 -8.25 13.59 -11.36
N LYS A 28 -9.57 13.45 -11.52
CA LYS A 28 -10.43 14.51 -12.06
C LYS A 28 -10.42 15.78 -11.21
N LYS A 29 -10.20 15.66 -9.92
CA LYS A 29 -10.08 16.79 -8.99
C LYS A 29 -8.67 17.40 -8.95
N GLY A 30 -7.74 16.86 -9.72
CA GLY A 30 -6.35 17.29 -9.71
C GLY A 30 -5.56 16.83 -8.48
N VAL A 31 -6.04 15.82 -7.77
CA VAL A 31 -5.37 15.24 -6.61
C VAL A 31 -4.46 14.10 -7.05
N ILE A 32 -3.20 14.15 -6.65
CA ILE A 32 -2.25 13.05 -6.87
C ILE A 32 -2.62 11.92 -5.93
N SER A 33 -2.93 10.76 -6.50
CA SER A 33 -3.32 9.58 -5.73
C SER A 33 -2.57 8.34 -6.22
N TYR A 34 -2.43 7.37 -5.32
CA TYR A 34 -1.70 6.15 -5.58
C TYR A 34 -2.33 4.98 -4.82
N ALA A 35 -2.50 3.87 -5.50
CA ALA A 35 -2.89 2.61 -4.88
C ALA A 35 -1.96 1.51 -5.41
N PRO A 36 -1.20 0.83 -4.54
CA PRO A 36 -0.38 -0.29 -4.99
C PRO A 36 -1.27 -1.41 -5.49
N MET A 37 -1.01 -1.87 -6.70
CA MET A 37 -1.79 -2.88 -7.41
C MET A 37 -0.94 -4.11 -7.69
N ARG A 38 -1.57 -5.26 -7.69
CA ARG A 38 -0.97 -6.52 -8.07
C ARG A 38 -1.66 -7.07 -9.30
N ASN A 39 -0.88 -7.49 -10.27
CA ASN A 39 -1.38 -8.22 -11.43
C ASN A 39 -1.27 -9.72 -11.18
N TYR A 40 -2.32 -10.43 -11.49
CA TYR A 40 -2.28 -11.89 -11.53
C TYR A 40 -3.05 -12.42 -12.71
N THR A 41 -2.66 -13.59 -13.17
CA THR A 41 -3.27 -14.26 -14.31
C THR A 41 -4.02 -15.49 -13.82
N LYS A 42 -5.31 -15.56 -14.16
CA LYS A 42 -6.14 -16.73 -13.86
C LYS A 42 -6.40 -17.50 -15.14
N ARG A 43 -6.07 -18.78 -15.11
CA ARG A 43 -6.25 -19.66 -16.25
C ARG A 43 -7.55 -20.45 -16.08
N TYR A 44 -8.47 -20.23 -17.01
CA TYR A 44 -9.69 -21.02 -17.13
C TYR A 44 -9.53 -22.04 -18.27
N GLN A 45 -10.46 -22.99 -18.35
CA GLN A 45 -10.39 -24.08 -19.34
C GLN A 45 -10.24 -23.60 -20.79
N ARG A 46 -10.81 -22.44 -21.15
CA ARG A 46 -10.82 -21.91 -22.53
C ARG A 46 -10.27 -20.51 -22.68
N LYS A 47 -9.84 -19.88 -21.60
CA LYS A 47 -9.30 -18.51 -21.65
C LYS A 47 -8.34 -18.22 -20.50
N ILE A 48 -7.48 -17.24 -20.74
CA ILE A 48 -6.61 -16.66 -19.73
C ILE A 48 -7.13 -15.27 -19.44
N VAL A 49 -7.35 -14.95 -18.17
CA VAL A 49 -7.82 -13.64 -17.73
C VAL A 49 -6.77 -12.99 -16.84
N HIS A 50 -6.40 -11.75 -17.18
CA HIS A 50 -5.50 -10.93 -16.39
C HIS A 50 -6.32 -10.05 -15.44
N HIS A 51 -5.97 -10.08 -14.17
CA HIS A 51 -6.61 -9.28 -13.12
C HIS A 51 -5.63 -8.33 -12.49
N THR A 52 -6.09 -7.13 -12.21
CA THR A 52 -5.35 -6.13 -11.43
C THR A 52 -6.16 -5.83 -10.17
N VAL A 53 -5.57 -6.12 -9.02
CA VAL A 53 -6.23 -5.94 -7.72
C VAL A 53 -5.35 -5.13 -6.77
N PRO A 54 -5.95 -4.39 -5.82
CA PRO A 54 -5.18 -3.68 -4.81
C PRO A 54 -4.37 -4.64 -3.93
N ILE A 55 -3.13 -4.27 -3.63
CA ILE A 55 -2.30 -4.97 -2.64
C ILE A 55 -2.82 -4.70 -1.22
N LEU A 56 -3.29 -3.46 -1.00
CA LEU A 56 -3.89 -3.03 0.27
C LEU A 56 -5.36 -2.70 0.02
N PRO A 57 -6.26 -3.69 0.09
CA PRO A 57 -7.68 -3.44 -0.13
C PRO A 57 -8.24 -2.39 0.83
N CYS A 58 -9.10 -1.51 0.32
CA CYS A 58 -9.73 -0.40 1.05
C CYS A 58 -8.81 0.77 1.40
N TYR A 59 -7.57 0.80 0.92
CA TYR A 59 -6.64 1.89 1.21
C TYR A 59 -6.05 2.48 -0.06
N LEU A 60 -5.96 3.80 -0.07
CA LEU A 60 -5.26 4.58 -1.08
C LEU A 60 -4.33 5.57 -0.41
N PHE A 61 -3.43 6.12 -1.19
CA PHE A 61 -2.55 7.19 -0.74
C PHE A 61 -2.80 8.43 -1.59
N VAL A 62 -2.84 9.58 -0.95
CA VAL A 62 -2.99 10.88 -1.62
C VAL A 62 -1.83 11.80 -1.23
N GLN A 63 -1.31 12.52 -2.20
CA GLN A 63 -0.29 13.54 -1.97
C GLN A 63 -0.93 14.91 -2.09
N ILE A 64 -1.16 15.56 -0.96
CA ILE A 64 -1.91 16.81 -0.89
C ILE A 64 -1.27 17.81 0.08
N PRO A 65 -1.49 19.11 -0.16
CA PRO A 65 -1.33 20.10 0.90
C PRO A 65 -2.49 20.03 1.89
N ALA A 66 -2.30 20.56 3.09
CA ALA A 66 -3.32 20.53 4.14
C ALA A 66 -4.67 21.12 3.72
N GLN A 67 -4.67 22.14 2.85
CA GLN A 67 -5.89 22.78 2.35
C GLN A 67 -6.78 21.86 1.50
N ASP A 68 -6.25 20.79 0.95
CA ASP A 68 -7.01 19.86 0.11
C ASP A 68 -7.66 18.71 0.90
N TYR A 69 -7.55 18.72 2.22
CA TYR A 69 -8.11 17.70 3.10
C TYR A 69 -9.61 17.48 2.87
N VAL A 70 -10.39 18.55 2.87
CA VAL A 70 -11.85 18.48 2.68
C VAL A 70 -12.19 17.99 1.27
N LYS A 71 -11.46 18.44 0.27
CA LYS A 71 -11.64 18.03 -1.13
C LYS A 71 -11.54 16.50 -1.29
N VAL A 72 -10.61 15.87 -0.59
CA VAL A 72 -10.46 14.42 -0.60
C VAL A 72 -11.60 13.75 0.15
N LEU A 73 -11.98 14.26 1.34
CA LEU A 73 -13.08 13.71 2.13
C LEU A 73 -14.44 13.79 1.42
N GLU A 74 -14.65 14.78 0.59
CA GLU A 74 -15.89 14.94 -0.19
C GLU A 74 -15.99 14.00 -1.39
N THR A 75 -14.93 13.29 -1.69
CA THR A 75 -14.92 12.33 -2.79
C THR A 75 -15.77 11.12 -2.43
N GLU A 76 -16.64 10.70 -3.35
CA GLU A 76 -17.50 9.54 -3.16
C GLU A 76 -16.70 8.28 -2.85
N TYR A 77 -17.18 7.47 -1.93
CA TYR A 77 -16.56 6.24 -1.42
C TYR A 77 -15.31 6.44 -0.56
N VAL A 78 -14.90 7.66 -0.30
CA VAL A 78 -13.85 7.96 0.69
C VAL A 78 -14.50 8.04 2.08
N TYR A 79 -14.02 7.24 3.02
CA TYR A 79 -14.54 7.23 4.38
C TYR A 79 -13.83 8.21 5.29
N ASN A 80 -12.52 8.10 5.38
CA ASN A 80 -11.72 8.97 6.23
C ASN A 80 -10.23 8.86 5.89
N PHE A 81 -9.45 9.76 6.46
CA PHE A 81 -8.00 9.62 6.51
C PHE A 81 -7.61 8.66 7.63
N VAL A 82 -6.54 7.90 7.40
CA VAL A 82 -5.96 7.05 8.43
C VAL A 82 -5.21 7.94 9.42
N LYS A 83 -5.58 7.86 10.69
CA LYS A 83 -4.99 8.64 11.77
C LYS A 83 -4.34 7.74 12.80
N THR A 84 -3.23 8.22 13.37
CA THR A 84 -2.66 7.64 14.56
C THR A 84 -2.92 8.64 15.70
N GLY A 85 -3.93 8.33 16.54
CA GLY A 85 -4.42 9.30 17.54
C GLY A 85 -5.21 10.44 16.88
N PRO A 86 -5.23 11.65 17.47
CA PRO A 86 -6.06 12.75 17.00
C PRO A 86 -5.50 13.48 15.76
N GLN A 87 -4.25 13.22 15.39
CA GLN A 87 -3.57 13.93 14.31
C GLN A 87 -3.32 13.05 13.08
N LEU A 88 -3.36 13.66 11.90
CA LEU A 88 -2.93 13.02 10.67
C LEU A 88 -1.43 12.78 10.72
N ARG A 89 -1.04 11.56 10.36
CA ARG A 89 0.37 11.20 10.23
C ARG A 89 0.73 11.09 8.75
N PRO A 90 1.68 11.90 8.26
CA PRO A 90 2.13 11.77 6.88
C PRO A 90 2.83 10.43 6.67
N VAL A 91 2.63 9.87 5.48
CA VAL A 91 3.38 8.71 4.98
C VAL A 91 4.65 9.26 4.32
N GLN A 92 5.79 8.69 4.66
CA GLN A 92 7.05 9.14 4.10
C GLN A 92 7.23 8.71 2.64
N ASP A 93 7.92 9.51 1.86
CA ASP A 93 8.18 9.21 0.44
C ASP A 93 8.83 7.85 0.25
N ARG A 94 9.74 7.46 1.15
CA ARG A 94 10.38 6.14 1.11
C ARG A 94 9.40 4.99 1.27
N GLU A 95 8.33 5.18 2.05
CA GLU A 95 7.29 4.17 2.26
C GLU A 95 6.48 3.96 0.98
N ILE A 96 6.17 5.04 0.27
CA ILE A 96 5.52 4.98 -1.04
C ILE A 96 6.43 4.30 -2.06
N GLU A 97 7.71 4.62 -2.05
CA GLU A 97 8.69 3.97 -2.94
C GLU A 97 8.79 2.47 -2.69
N ILE A 98 8.76 2.04 -1.43
CA ILE A 98 8.72 0.64 -1.06
C ILE A 98 7.49 -0.05 -1.66
N LEU A 99 6.32 0.57 -1.56
CA LEU A 99 5.09 0.02 -2.14
C LEU A 99 5.19 -0.10 -3.67
N ARG A 100 5.81 0.87 -4.34
CA ARG A 100 6.05 0.80 -5.79
C ARG A 100 6.99 -0.34 -6.16
N ARG A 101 7.97 -0.64 -5.33
CA ARG A 101 8.86 -1.79 -5.53
C ARG A 101 8.12 -3.11 -5.36
N ILE A 102 7.17 -3.19 -4.43
CA ILE A 102 6.35 -4.38 -4.20
C ILE A 102 5.45 -4.68 -5.40
N GLU A 103 4.93 -3.67 -6.07
CA GLU A 103 4.10 -3.84 -7.27
C GLU A 103 4.78 -4.64 -8.39
N GLY A 104 6.10 -4.56 -8.48
CA GLY A 104 6.87 -5.28 -9.49
C GLY A 104 7.11 -6.76 -9.19
N ILE A 105 6.62 -7.26 -8.06
CA ILE A 105 6.87 -8.64 -7.65
C ILE A 105 5.72 -9.52 -8.11
N GLU A 106 5.99 -10.39 -9.09
CA GLU A 106 5.03 -11.38 -9.59
C GLU A 106 5.09 -12.72 -8.85
N GLU A 107 6.18 -12.98 -8.15
CA GLU A 107 6.42 -14.23 -7.44
C GLU A 107 6.36 -14.03 -5.93
N ASP A 108 5.94 -15.07 -5.21
CA ASP A 108 6.01 -15.10 -3.77
C ASP A 108 7.47 -15.02 -3.32
N LEU A 109 7.74 -14.21 -2.29
CA LEU A 109 9.07 -14.13 -1.72
C LEU A 109 9.46 -15.50 -1.14
N ILE A 110 10.52 -16.08 -1.68
CA ILE A 110 11.10 -17.31 -1.14
C ILE A 110 12.12 -16.91 -0.08
N LEU A 111 11.79 -17.20 1.18
CA LEU A 111 12.75 -17.08 2.27
C LEU A 111 13.64 -18.33 2.28
N THR A 112 14.94 -18.09 2.18
CA THR A 112 15.93 -19.16 2.27
C THR A 112 15.97 -19.77 3.68
N GLU A 113 16.36 -21.01 3.77
CA GLU A 113 16.39 -22.01 4.86
C GLU A 113 16.81 -21.53 6.27
N VAL A 114 16.24 -20.50 6.82
CA VAL A 114 16.46 -20.09 8.20
C VAL A 114 15.14 -20.25 8.95
N GLU A 115 15.18 -20.87 10.12
CA GLU A 115 14.01 -20.94 10.99
C GLU A 115 13.76 -19.57 11.62
N TYR A 116 12.64 -18.98 11.28
CA TYR A 116 12.19 -17.71 11.85
C TYR A 116 11.07 -17.94 12.85
N GLY A 117 11.12 -17.25 13.98
CA GLY A 117 10.08 -17.27 15.00
C GLY A 117 9.11 -16.09 14.88
N LEU A 118 7.90 -16.26 15.42
CA LEU A 118 6.93 -15.19 15.56
C LEU A 118 7.53 -14.02 16.37
N GLY A 119 7.27 -12.80 15.94
CA GLY A 119 7.77 -11.58 16.58
C GLY A 119 9.22 -11.24 16.26
N GLN A 120 9.90 -12.08 15.51
CA GLN A 120 11.30 -11.84 15.16
C GLN A 120 11.44 -10.73 14.15
N SER A 121 12.36 -9.80 14.39
CA SER A 121 12.74 -8.78 13.43
C SER A 121 13.60 -9.38 12.33
N VAL A 122 13.26 -9.10 11.09
CA VAL A 122 13.98 -9.59 9.92
C VAL A 122 14.27 -8.46 8.95
N LYS A 123 15.32 -8.63 8.17
CA LYS A 123 15.68 -7.72 7.08
C LYS A 123 15.79 -8.51 5.79
N VAL A 124 15.21 -8.02 4.73
CA VAL A 124 15.29 -8.65 3.42
C VAL A 124 16.74 -8.50 2.89
N SER A 125 17.38 -9.61 2.58
CA SER A 125 18.77 -9.63 2.18
C SER A 125 18.99 -9.72 0.67
N ASN A 126 17.94 -9.95 -0.11
CA ASN A 126 18.07 -10.14 -1.55
C ASN A 126 16.75 -9.83 -2.27
N GLY A 127 16.82 -9.52 -3.56
CA GLY A 127 15.66 -9.30 -4.39
C GLY A 127 15.12 -7.86 -4.37
N PRO A 128 13.92 -7.63 -4.95
CA PRO A 128 13.34 -6.28 -5.08
C PRO A 128 13.10 -5.56 -3.76
N LEU A 129 12.90 -6.31 -2.67
CA LEU A 129 12.64 -5.75 -1.35
C LEU A 129 13.91 -5.64 -0.49
N PHE A 130 15.08 -5.72 -1.10
CA PHE A 130 16.36 -5.64 -0.39
C PHE A 130 16.42 -4.46 0.57
N GLY A 131 16.85 -4.73 1.79
CA GLY A 131 17.04 -3.71 2.82
C GLY A 131 15.78 -3.38 3.63
N MET A 132 14.62 -3.90 3.25
CA MET A 132 13.39 -3.68 4.02
C MET A 132 13.41 -4.46 5.33
N LYS A 133 12.88 -3.83 6.38
CA LYS A 133 12.76 -4.42 7.71
C LYS A 133 11.31 -4.78 8.00
N GLY A 134 11.10 -5.85 8.72
CA GLY A 134 9.79 -6.30 9.12
C GLY A 134 9.81 -7.17 10.36
N ILE A 135 8.62 -7.52 10.81
CA ILE A 135 8.42 -8.44 11.96
C ILE A 135 7.60 -9.62 11.46
N ILE A 136 8.05 -10.82 11.77
CA ILE A 136 7.30 -12.04 11.43
C ILE A 136 6.01 -12.06 12.25
N SER A 137 4.88 -11.91 11.56
CA SER A 137 3.57 -11.84 12.19
C SER A 137 2.80 -13.17 12.15
N GLN A 138 3.11 -14.03 11.20
CA GLN A 138 2.46 -15.34 11.06
C GLN A 138 3.35 -16.31 10.32
N ILE A 139 3.35 -17.57 10.79
CA ILE A 139 4.04 -18.65 10.12
C ILE A 139 2.99 -19.57 9.49
N LYS A 140 3.05 -19.74 8.17
CA LYS A 140 2.23 -20.68 7.43
C LYS A 140 2.99 -21.96 7.16
N GLN A 141 2.27 -23.03 6.79
CA GLN A 141 2.90 -24.30 6.45
C GLN A 141 3.91 -24.17 5.31
N GLN A 142 4.92 -25.03 5.27
CA GLN A 142 5.95 -25.13 4.23
C GLN A 142 6.84 -23.87 4.10
N LYS A 143 7.33 -23.36 5.21
CA LYS A 143 8.27 -22.22 5.22
C LYS A 143 7.72 -20.95 4.60
N GLN A 144 6.41 -20.77 4.61
CA GLN A 144 5.78 -19.50 4.23
C GLN A 144 5.60 -18.64 5.47
N PHE A 145 6.03 -17.37 5.36
CA PHE A 145 5.92 -16.41 6.44
C PHE A 145 5.11 -15.22 5.95
N ILE A 146 4.29 -14.69 6.84
CA ILE A 146 3.74 -13.37 6.68
C ILE A 146 4.51 -12.46 7.61
N PHE A 147 5.13 -11.44 7.05
CA PHE A 147 5.79 -10.44 7.87
C PHE A 147 5.17 -9.07 7.65
N ARG A 148 5.12 -8.31 8.73
CA ARG A 148 4.65 -6.93 8.70
C ARG A 148 5.84 -6.01 8.50
N LEU A 149 5.75 -5.16 7.49
CA LEU A 149 6.76 -4.15 7.23
C LEU A 149 6.77 -3.11 8.34
N ILE A 150 7.97 -2.70 8.72
CA ILE A 150 8.16 -1.54 9.60
C ILE A 150 8.22 -0.32 8.68
N LEU A 151 7.14 0.41 8.66
CA LEU A 151 7.01 1.64 7.91
C LEU A 151 7.27 2.86 8.80
#